data_4d83d95220d9e4fb9d6a4a6ea3491225
#
_entry.id   4d83d95220d9e4fb9d6a4a6ea3491225
#
_cell.length_a   1.000
_cell.length_b   1.000
_cell.length_c   1.000
_cell.angle_alpha   90.00
_cell.angle_beta   90.00
_cell.angle_gamma   90.00
#
_symmetry.space_group_name_H-M   'P 1'
#
loop_
_entity.id
_entity.type
_entity.pdbx_description
1 polymer ?
#
loop_
_entity_poly.entity_id
_entity_poly.type
_entity_poly.pdbx_seq_one_letter_code
_entity_poly.pdbx_strand_id
1 'polypeptide(L)'
;MLEAVGIIRETSSLPAVCGRVCPQEKQCESQCIYTLSLKKEAVSIGNLERYVADYERIHRDHSIKSKHSEKPKLGRIAVVGSGPAGLSFATDMAKWGYDVTVYEAESQLGGVLRYGIPEFCLPNSIIEDELDKMRDLGVTFQTDTIVGKTITYEGLKAQGMDGIFIATGVGVANYMGIPGEDLKGVYTASEYLAKY
;
A
#
# COMPACT_ATOMS: atom_id res chain seq x y z
N MET A 1 -23.10 -0.39 -6.43
CA MET A 1 -21.97 -0.08 -5.52
C MET A 1 -20.74 -0.91 -5.83
N LEU A 2 -20.83 -2.22 -6.06
CA LEU A 2 -19.66 -3.03 -6.48
C LEU A 2 -19.08 -2.57 -7.83
N GLU A 3 -19.93 -2.13 -8.76
CA GLU A 3 -19.47 -1.52 -10.00
C GLU A 3 -18.70 -0.22 -9.76
N ALA A 4 -19.19 0.63 -8.86
CA ALA A 4 -18.50 1.88 -8.52
C ALA A 4 -17.10 1.66 -7.95
N VAL A 5 -16.92 0.66 -7.07
CA VAL A 5 -15.58 0.32 -6.58
C VAL A 5 -14.68 -0.27 -7.67
N GLY A 6 -15.26 -1.02 -8.61
CA GLY A 6 -14.54 -1.50 -9.79
C GLY A 6 -13.92 -0.35 -10.59
N ILE A 7 -14.69 0.70 -10.84
CA ILE A 7 -14.22 1.92 -11.54
C ILE A 7 -13.12 2.63 -10.72
N ILE A 8 -13.31 2.79 -9.41
CA ILE A 8 -12.27 3.39 -8.54
C ILE A 8 -10.97 2.58 -8.62
N ARG A 9 -11.07 1.25 -8.58
CA ARG A 9 -9.92 0.36 -8.61
C ARG A 9 -9.20 0.29 -9.96
N GLU A 10 -9.74 0.88 -11.01
CA GLU A 10 -8.99 1.05 -12.26
C GLU A 10 -7.78 1.99 -12.07
N THR A 11 -7.91 2.98 -11.18
CA THR A 11 -6.88 4.02 -10.96
C THR A 11 -6.37 4.11 -9.52
N SER A 12 -7.09 3.57 -8.53
CA SER A 12 -6.70 3.53 -7.13
C SER A 12 -6.49 2.08 -6.68
N SER A 13 -5.27 1.73 -6.32
CA SER A 13 -4.93 0.38 -5.86
C SER A 13 -5.29 0.14 -4.39
N LEU A 14 -5.46 1.21 -3.61
CA LEU A 14 -5.67 1.19 -2.15
C LEU A 14 -6.83 2.10 -1.70
N PRO A 15 -8.05 2.00 -2.28
CA PRO A 15 -9.12 2.94 -2.00
C PRO A 15 -9.58 2.93 -0.54
N ALA A 16 -9.57 1.77 0.13
CA ALA A 16 -9.93 1.68 1.55
C ALA A 16 -8.93 2.41 2.47
N VAL A 17 -7.66 2.45 2.08
CA VAL A 17 -6.61 3.21 2.75
C VAL A 17 -6.74 4.70 2.43
N CYS A 18 -6.80 5.06 1.15
CA CYS A 18 -6.90 6.46 0.71
C CYS A 18 -8.12 7.17 1.31
N GLY A 19 -9.28 6.53 1.31
CA GLY A 19 -10.50 7.08 1.92
C GLY A 19 -10.42 7.32 3.45
N ARG A 20 -9.34 6.82 4.12
CA ARG A 20 -9.13 7.00 5.57
C ARG A 20 -8.00 7.96 5.92
N VAL A 21 -6.89 7.90 5.18
CA VAL A 21 -5.66 8.57 5.61
C VAL A 21 -5.20 9.67 4.66
N CYS A 22 -5.74 9.75 3.45
CA CYS A 22 -5.44 10.85 2.54
C CYS A 22 -6.14 12.13 3.03
N PRO A 23 -5.44 13.27 3.16
CA PRO A 23 -6.05 14.53 3.57
C PRO A 23 -6.78 15.20 2.39
N GLN A 24 -7.86 14.58 1.89
CA GLN A 24 -8.61 15.00 0.71
C GLN A 24 -9.11 16.44 0.83
N GLU A 25 -9.54 16.85 2.03
CA GLU A 25 -10.02 18.19 2.33
C GLU A 25 -8.96 19.29 2.09
N LYS A 26 -7.67 18.93 2.13
CA LYS A 26 -6.55 19.83 1.83
C LYS A 26 -5.99 19.66 0.42
N GLN A 27 -6.43 18.66 -0.30
CA GLN A 27 -5.95 18.33 -1.65
C GLN A 27 -7.08 18.44 -2.68
N CYS A 28 -7.63 17.31 -3.16
CA CYS A 28 -8.62 17.31 -4.23
C CYS A 28 -9.91 18.06 -3.88
N GLU A 29 -10.41 17.95 -2.65
CA GLU A 29 -11.63 18.64 -2.24
C GLU A 29 -11.42 20.15 -2.13
N SER A 30 -10.24 20.62 -1.70
CA SER A 30 -9.91 22.05 -1.67
C SER A 30 -9.85 22.69 -3.06
N GLN A 31 -9.61 21.90 -4.11
CA GLN A 31 -9.56 22.33 -5.49
C GLN A 31 -10.84 22.02 -6.27
N CYS A 32 -11.89 21.62 -5.57
CA CYS A 32 -13.16 21.27 -6.20
C CYS A 32 -13.79 22.47 -6.89
N ILE A 33 -14.19 22.30 -8.16
CA ILE A 33 -14.84 23.36 -8.94
C ILE A 33 -16.14 23.85 -8.29
N TYR A 34 -16.85 23.00 -7.57
CA TYR A 34 -18.06 23.37 -6.83
C TYR A 34 -17.74 24.47 -5.79
N THR A 35 -16.62 24.34 -5.07
CA THR A 35 -16.21 25.34 -4.09
C THR A 35 -15.60 26.57 -4.77
N LEU A 36 -14.66 26.37 -5.70
CA LEU A 36 -13.90 27.47 -6.29
C LEU A 36 -14.75 28.37 -7.20
N SER A 37 -15.60 27.75 -8.05
CA SER A 37 -16.35 28.49 -9.08
C SER A 37 -17.82 28.66 -8.72
N LEU A 38 -18.46 27.64 -8.18
CA LEU A 38 -19.91 27.65 -7.94
C LEU A 38 -20.29 28.08 -6.52
N LYS A 39 -19.31 28.29 -5.63
CA LYS A 39 -19.53 28.69 -4.22
C LYS A 39 -20.45 27.73 -3.45
N LYS A 40 -20.35 26.43 -3.78
CA LYS A 40 -21.07 25.32 -3.12
C LYS A 40 -20.09 24.48 -2.32
N GLU A 41 -20.61 23.54 -1.54
CA GLU A 41 -19.79 22.56 -0.85
C GLU A 41 -19.04 21.67 -1.85
N ALA A 42 -17.81 21.30 -1.50
CA ALA A 42 -17.00 20.39 -2.31
C ALA A 42 -17.67 19.01 -2.42
N VAL A 43 -17.41 18.31 -3.50
CA VAL A 43 -17.74 16.88 -3.57
C VAL A 43 -16.90 16.16 -2.52
N SER A 44 -17.54 15.41 -1.64
CA SER A 44 -16.91 14.68 -0.51
C SER A 44 -16.20 13.42 -1.04
N ILE A 45 -15.09 13.62 -1.73
CA ILE A 45 -14.38 12.56 -2.48
C ILE A 45 -13.90 11.47 -1.53
N GLY A 46 -13.25 11.86 -0.43
CA GLY A 46 -12.72 10.92 0.54
C GLY A 46 -13.79 10.05 1.21
N ASN A 47 -14.92 10.67 1.61
CA ASN A 47 -16.01 9.92 2.20
C ASN A 47 -16.68 8.97 1.19
N LEU A 48 -16.81 9.38 -0.06
CA LEU A 48 -17.36 8.52 -1.12
C LEU A 48 -16.42 7.34 -1.40
N GLU A 49 -15.13 7.59 -1.53
CA GLU A 49 -14.13 6.54 -1.74
C GLU A 49 -14.14 5.54 -0.56
N ARG A 50 -14.13 6.04 0.67
CA ARG A 50 -14.23 5.22 1.87
C ARG A 50 -15.50 4.39 1.90
N TYR A 51 -16.64 5.01 1.66
CA TYR A 51 -17.94 4.33 1.68
C TYR A 51 -18.01 3.17 0.67
N VAL A 52 -17.57 3.41 -0.55
CA VAL A 52 -17.61 2.40 -1.62
C VAL A 52 -16.63 1.25 -1.33
N ALA A 53 -15.43 1.56 -0.82
CA ALA A 53 -14.45 0.55 -0.42
C ALA A 53 -14.94 -0.29 0.78
N ASP A 54 -15.58 0.33 1.77
CA ASP A 54 -16.16 -0.38 2.91
C ASP A 54 -17.36 -1.25 2.48
N TYR A 55 -18.16 -0.76 1.54
CA TYR A 55 -19.24 -1.56 0.95
C TYR A 55 -18.70 -2.82 0.26
N GLU A 56 -17.63 -2.70 -0.54
CA GLU A 56 -16.97 -3.85 -1.16
C GLU A 56 -16.51 -4.85 -0.10
N ARG A 57 -15.83 -4.40 0.95
CA ARG A 57 -15.30 -5.24 2.01
C ARG A 57 -16.37 -6.10 2.69
N ILE A 58 -17.57 -5.53 2.88
CA ILE A 58 -18.70 -6.22 3.53
C ILE A 58 -19.42 -7.18 2.59
N HIS A 59 -19.48 -6.85 1.29
CA HIS A 59 -20.33 -7.56 0.33
C HIS A 59 -19.54 -8.37 -0.70
N ARG A 60 -18.22 -8.38 -0.62
CA ARG A 60 -17.37 -9.19 -1.50
C ARG A 60 -17.57 -10.67 -1.17
N ASP A 61 -17.82 -11.44 -2.19
CA ASP A 61 -17.79 -12.90 -2.09
C ASP A 61 -16.34 -13.39 -2.07
N HIS A 62 -15.82 -13.66 -0.89
CA HIS A 62 -14.46 -14.17 -0.68
C HIS A 62 -14.25 -15.59 -1.25
N SER A 63 -15.31 -16.28 -1.67
CA SER A 63 -15.20 -17.58 -2.33
C SER A 63 -14.79 -17.46 -3.80
N ILE A 64 -15.01 -16.30 -4.39
CA ILE A 64 -14.64 -16.00 -5.78
C ILE A 64 -13.18 -15.52 -5.82
N LYS A 65 -12.25 -16.47 -5.85
CA LYS A 65 -10.87 -16.14 -6.21
C LYS A 65 -10.88 -15.66 -7.66
N SER A 66 -10.27 -14.50 -7.91
CA SER A 66 -10.06 -14.06 -9.30
C SER A 66 -9.29 -15.18 -10.00
N LYS A 67 -9.83 -15.71 -11.10
CA LYS A 67 -9.10 -16.69 -11.89
C LYS A 67 -7.81 -16.01 -12.31
N HIS A 68 -6.67 -16.48 -11.79
CA HIS A 68 -5.38 -16.11 -12.33
C HIS A 68 -5.49 -16.24 -13.85
N SER A 69 -5.19 -15.16 -14.54
CA SER A 69 -5.19 -15.18 -16.00
C SER A 69 -4.32 -16.35 -16.44
N GLU A 70 -4.89 -17.35 -17.10
CA GLU A 70 -4.15 -18.47 -17.73
C GLU A 70 -3.25 -17.97 -18.89
N LYS A 71 -3.28 -16.64 -19.14
CA LYS A 71 -2.42 -16.02 -20.14
C LYS A 71 -0.96 -16.11 -19.72
N PRO A 72 -0.04 -16.30 -20.68
CA PRO A 72 1.39 -16.23 -20.43
C PRO A 72 1.74 -14.93 -19.72
N LYS A 73 2.54 -15.00 -18.66
CA LYS A 73 3.02 -13.82 -17.95
C LYS A 73 3.92 -12.99 -18.86
N LEU A 74 3.77 -11.66 -18.81
CA LEU A 74 4.60 -10.73 -19.58
C LEU A 74 6.05 -10.67 -19.11
N GLY A 75 6.30 -11.05 -17.86
CA GLY A 75 7.61 -11.07 -17.23
C GLY A 75 7.47 -11.16 -15.71
N ARG A 76 8.60 -11.19 -15.00
CA ARG A 76 8.68 -11.31 -13.55
C ARG A 76 9.25 -10.05 -12.93
N ILE A 77 8.58 -9.50 -11.94
CA ILE A 77 8.96 -8.23 -11.29
C ILE A 77 9.14 -8.46 -9.80
N ALA A 78 10.30 -8.03 -9.29
CA ALA A 78 10.56 -7.90 -7.87
C ALA A 78 10.19 -6.49 -7.40
N VAL A 79 9.44 -6.39 -6.30
CA VAL A 79 9.14 -5.13 -5.62
C VAL A 79 9.82 -5.17 -4.26
N VAL A 80 10.62 -4.16 -3.94
CA VAL A 80 11.38 -4.09 -2.70
C VAL A 80 10.70 -3.11 -1.75
N GLY A 81 10.00 -3.65 -0.76
CA GLY A 81 9.20 -2.94 0.22
C GLY A 81 7.71 -3.03 -0.04
N SER A 82 6.95 -3.33 1.01
CA SER A 82 5.50 -3.48 1.01
C SER A 82 4.75 -2.24 1.52
N GLY A 83 5.39 -1.07 1.51
CA GLY A 83 4.74 0.20 1.79
C GLY A 83 3.73 0.59 0.69
N PRO A 84 2.99 1.70 0.84
CA PRO A 84 1.94 2.08 -0.10
C PRO A 84 2.41 2.18 -1.56
N ALA A 85 3.64 2.67 -1.79
CA ALA A 85 4.21 2.76 -3.13
C ALA A 85 4.45 1.36 -3.75
N GLY A 86 5.06 0.44 -2.98
CA GLY A 86 5.30 -0.94 -3.42
C GLY A 86 4.02 -1.70 -3.69
N LEU A 87 3.04 -1.59 -2.79
CA LEU A 87 1.74 -2.26 -2.93
C LEU A 87 0.95 -1.73 -4.13
N SER A 88 0.93 -0.41 -4.35
CA SER A 88 0.27 0.18 -5.52
C SER A 88 0.91 -0.29 -6.82
N PHE A 89 2.23 -0.20 -6.93
CA PHE A 89 2.96 -0.67 -8.10
C PHE A 89 2.75 -2.17 -8.36
N ALA A 90 2.83 -3.00 -7.30
CA ALA A 90 2.62 -4.45 -7.41
C ALA A 90 1.24 -4.79 -7.95
N THR A 91 0.21 -4.06 -7.47
CA THR A 91 -1.17 -4.23 -7.92
C THR A 91 -1.32 -3.92 -9.41
N ASP A 92 -0.76 -2.80 -9.87
CA ASP A 92 -0.87 -2.37 -11.26
C ASP A 92 -0.12 -3.32 -12.20
N MET A 93 1.08 -3.75 -11.82
CA MET A 93 1.84 -4.74 -12.59
C MET A 93 1.12 -6.09 -12.68
N ALA A 94 0.50 -6.55 -11.58
CA ALA A 94 -0.28 -7.78 -11.59
C ALA A 94 -1.51 -7.68 -12.50
N LYS A 95 -2.22 -6.54 -12.48
CA LYS A 95 -3.34 -6.26 -13.41
C LYS A 95 -2.89 -6.28 -14.87
N TRP A 96 -1.69 -5.80 -15.16
CA TRP A 96 -1.12 -5.81 -16.51
C TRP A 96 -0.62 -7.18 -16.95
N GLY A 97 -0.57 -8.16 -16.06
CA GLY A 97 -0.23 -9.54 -16.39
C GLY A 97 1.21 -9.92 -16.09
N TYR A 98 1.92 -9.15 -15.30
CA TYR A 98 3.23 -9.55 -14.78
C TYR A 98 3.10 -10.52 -13.60
N ASP A 99 4.14 -11.35 -13.41
CA ASP A 99 4.34 -12.15 -12.21
C ASP A 99 5.10 -11.31 -11.18
N VAL A 100 4.44 -10.95 -10.08
CA VAL A 100 4.97 -9.97 -9.13
C VAL A 100 5.27 -10.62 -7.80
N THR A 101 6.49 -10.42 -7.31
CA THR A 101 6.90 -10.79 -5.96
C THR A 101 7.33 -9.55 -5.17
N VAL A 102 6.67 -9.30 -4.05
CA VAL A 102 7.01 -8.23 -3.10
C VAL A 102 7.89 -8.79 -2.00
N TYR A 103 9.05 -8.22 -1.81
CA TYR A 103 10.01 -8.55 -0.75
C TYR A 103 9.92 -7.49 0.35
N GLU A 104 9.64 -7.94 1.57
CA GLU A 104 9.50 -7.08 2.74
C GLU A 104 10.53 -7.44 3.81
N ALA A 105 11.18 -6.44 4.36
CA ALA A 105 12.18 -6.62 5.41
C ALA A 105 11.57 -7.02 6.75
N GLU A 106 10.39 -6.49 7.05
CA GLU A 106 9.66 -6.76 8.28
C GLU A 106 8.88 -8.08 8.21
N SER A 107 8.44 -8.55 9.38
CA SER A 107 7.64 -9.77 9.49
C SER A 107 6.19 -9.59 9.01
N GLN A 108 5.72 -8.36 8.90
CA GLN A 108 4.37 -8.04 8.45
C GLN A 108 4.40 -7.02 7.30
N LEU A 109 3.44 -7.15 6.40
CA LEU A 109 3.30 -6.31 5.24
C LEU A 109 2.60 -4.98 5.57
N GLY A 110 2.87 -3.94 4.79
CA GLY A 110 2.18 -2.65 4.87
C GLY A 110 3.12 -1.46 5.07
N GLY A 111 4.36 -1.67 5.51
CA GLY A 111 5.31 -0.59 5.76
C GLY A 111 4.72 0.48 6.68
N VAL A 112 4.80 1.77 6.29
CA VAL A 112 4.28 2.89 7.09
C VAL A 112 2.76 2.79 7.37
N LEU A 113 1.99 2.09 6.56
CA LEU A 113 0.56 1.89 6.80
C LEU A 113 0.32 1.12 8.10
N ARG A 114 1.19 0.15 8.39
CA ARG A 114 1.10 -0.69 9.59
C ARG A 114 1.95 -0.17 10.74
N TYR A 115 3.20 0.20 10.45
CA TYR A 115 4.19 0.55 11.47
C TYR A 115 4.27 2.05 11.77
N GLY A 116 3.59 2.90 11.00
CA GLY A 116 3.65 4.35 11.16
C GLY A 116 2.31 5.03 11.39
N ILE A 117 1.19 4.41 11.01
CA ILE A 117 -0.15 4.95 11.21
C ILE A 117 -0.81 4.21 12.37
N PRO A 118 -1.25 4.91 13.42
CA PRO A 118 -1.94 4.28 14.55
C PRO A 118 -3.21 3.52 14.12
N GLU A 119 -3.48 2.38 14.76
CA GLU A 119 -4.59 1.50 14.40
C GLU A 119 -5.96 2.16 14.50
N PHE A 120 -6.12 3.14 15.39
CA PHE A 120 -7.36 3.91 15.47
C PHE A 120 -7.60 4.83 14.26
N CYS A 121 -6.56 5.15 13.47
CA CYS A 121 -6.69 5.88 12.20
C CYS A 121 -6.85 4.93 11.02
N LEU A 122 -6.04 3.88 10.98
CA LEU A 122 -6.05 2.86 9.93
C LEU A 122 -5.99 1.47 10.56
N PRO A 123 -7.16 0.82 10.77
CA PRO A 123 -7.20 -0.53 11.32
C PRO A 123 -6.42 -1.53 10.47
N ASN A 124 -5.64 -2.39 11.13
CA ASN A 124 -4.86 -3.44 10.47
C ASN A 124 -5.73 -4.36 9.59
N SER A 125 -6.98 -4.58 9.98
CA SER A 125 -7.94 -5.35 9.19
C SER A 125 -8.22 -4.76 7.79
N ILE A 126 -8.09 -3.44 7.63
CA ILE A 126 -8.23 -2.78 6.33
C ILE A 126 -7.02 -3.07 5.45
N ILE A 127 -5.82 -3.08 6.04
CA ILE A 127 -4.59 -3.40 5.34
C ILE A 127 -4.63 -4.86 4.87
N GLU A 128 -5.01 -5.79 5.75
CA GLU A 128 -5.11 -7.22 5.38
C GLU A 128 -6.13 -7.45 4.25
N ASP A 129 -7.28 -6.78 4.30
CA ASP A 129 -8.28 -6.90 3.23
C ASP A 129 -7.75 -6.43 1.87
N GLU A 130 -6.96 -5.34 1.84
CA GLU A 130 -6.30 -4.90 0.60
C GLU A 130 -5.20 -5.89 0.16
N LEU A 131 -4.42 -6.44 1.08
CA LEU A 131 -3.41 -7.45 0.78
C LEU A 131 -4.03 -8.74 0.23
N ASP A 132 -5.18 -9.18 0.75
CA ASP A 132 -5.89 -10.36 0.25
C ASP A 132 -6.36 -10.16 -1.19
N LYS A 133 -6.83 -8.97 -1.52
CA LYS A 133 -7.18 -8.64 -2.92
C LYS A 133 -5.97 -8.71 -3.86
N MET A 134 -4.79 -8.30 -3.37
CA MET A 134 -3.54 -8.42 -4.15
C MET A 134 -3.11 -9.87 -4.30
N ARG A 135 -3.26 -10.70 -3.25
CA ARG A 135 -3.03 -12.16 -3.34
C ARG A 135 -3.96 -12.81 -4.37
N ASP A 136 -5.22 -12.38 -4.41
CA ASP A 136 -6.18 -12.85 -5.41
C ASP A 136 -5.83 -12.41 -6.85
N LEU A 137 -5.12 -11.30 -7.02
CA LEU A 137 -4.53 -10.89 -8.30
C LEU A 137 -3.26 -11.66 -8.66
N GLY A 138 -2.73 -12.47 -7.73
CA GLY A 138 -1.53 -13.27 -7.92
C GLY A 138 -0.23 -12.62 -7.49
N VAL A 139 -0.29 -11.57 -6.72
CA VAL A 139 0.91 -11.01 -6.10
C VAL A 139 1.40 -11.95 -5.01
N THR A 140 2.67 -12.29 -5.06
CA THR A 140 3.36 -13.09 -4.04
C THR A 140 4.10 -12.17 -3.06
N PHE A 141 4.08 -12.51 -1.78
CA PHE A 141 4.75 -11.74 -0.73
C PHE A 141 5.79 -12.62 -0.02
N GLN A 142 6.97 -12.06 0.21
CA GLN A 142 8.05 -12.66 1.01
C GLN A 142 8.47 -11.68 2.10
N THR A 143 8.05 -11.94 3.33
CA THR A 143 8.46 -11.20 4.53
C THR A 143 9.83 -11.65 5.01
N ASP A 144 10.37 -10.97 6.03
CA ASP A 144 11.67 -11.25 6.65
C ASP A 144 12.82 -11.31 5.63
N THR A 145 12.67 -10.55 4.52
CA THR A 145 13.60 -10.59 3.39
C THR A 145 14.16 -9.19 3.10
N ILE A 146 15.39 -8.96 3.54
CA ILE A 146 16.11 -7.71 3.31
C ILE A 146 16.88 -7.83 2.00
N VAL A 147 16.42 -7.14 0.95
CA VAL A 147 17.14 -7.05 -0.32
C VAL A 147 18.45 -6.29 -0.13
N GLY A 148 19.55 -6.87 -0.58
CA GLY A 148 20.91 -6.39 -0.31
C GLY A 148 21.60 -7.11 0.86
N LYS A 149 20.84 -7.89 1.68
CA LYS A 149 21.39 -8.72 2.77
C LYS A 149 20.93 -10.16 2.67
N THR A 150 19.63 -10.42 2.84
CA THR A 150 19.06 -11.79 2.76
C THR A 150 19.08 -12.32 1.33
N ILE A 151 18.78 -11.45 0.37
CA ILE A 151 18.90 -11.72 -1.06
C ILE A 151 19.59 -10.55 -1.74
N THR A 152 20.56 -10.84 -2.61
CA THR A 152 21.28 -9.80 -3.36
C THR A 152 20.54 -9.45 -4.66
N TYR A 153 20.98 -8.38 -5.31
CA TYR A 153 20.51 -8.01 -6.65
C TYR A 153 20.77 -9.15 -7.66
N GLU A 154 21.95 -9.75 -7.61
CA GLU A 154 22.33 -10.89 -8.45
C GLU A 154 21.44 -12.11 -8.15
N GLY A 155 21.10 -12.30 -6.88
CA GLY A 155 20.15 -13.34 -6.44
C GLY A 155 18.75 -13.15 -7.04
N LEU A 156 18.24 -11.93 -7.09
CA LEU A 156 16.96 -11.62 -7.73
C LEU A 156 17.02 -11.87 -9.25
N LYS A 157 18.12 -11.47 -9.91
CA LYS A 157 18.33 -11.77 -11.33
C LYS A 157 18.44 -13.27 -11.60
N ALA A 158 19.13 -14.02 -10.74
CA ALA A 158 19.25 -15.47 -10.85
C ALA A 158 17.88 -16.18 -10.66
N GLN A 159 16.96 -15.59 -9.92
CA GLN A 159 15.56 -16.04 -9.83
C GLN A 159 14.73 -15.69 -11.08
N GLY A 160 15.32 -15.03 -12.08
CA GLY A 160 14.65 -14.68 -13.32
C GLY A 160 13.76 -13.44 -13.22
N MET A 161 14.08 -12.50 -12.32
CA MET A 161 13.40 -11.21 -12.28
C MET A 161 13.86 -10.33 -13.43
N ASP A 162 12.92 -9.89 -14.27
CA ASP A 162 13.14 -9.01 -15.41
C ASP A 162 13.26 -7.55 -15.02
N GLY A 163 12.56 -7.16 -13.94
CA GLY A 163 12.57 -5.81 -13.40
C GLY A 163 12.56 -5.80 -11.87
N ILE A 164 13.13 -4.73 -11.29
CA ILE A 164 13.17 -4.52 -9.85
C ILE A 164 12.66 -3.11 -9.57
N PHE A 165 11.60 -2.99 -8.78
CA PHE A 165 11.07 -1.71 -8.30
C PHE A 165 11.46 -1.50 -6.85
N ILE A 166 12.14 -0.40 -6.55
CA ILE A 166 12.65 -0.08 -5.21
C ILE A 166 11.67 0.88 -4.52
N ALA A 167 11.03 0.42 -3.45
CA ALA A 167 10.02 1.14 -2.67
C ALA A 167 10.29 1.03 -1.16
N THR A 168 11.55 1.14 -0.76
CA THR A 168 12.02 0.93 0.63
C THR A 168 11.53 1.98 1.62
N GLY A 169 10.92 3.06 1.14
CA GLY A 169 10.45 4.14 1.99
C GLY A 169 11.58 4.97 2.62
N VAL A 170 11.24 5.72 3.67
CA VAL A 170 12.17 6.52 4.47
C VAL A 170 12.32 5.84 5.83
N GLY A 171 13.14 4.78 5.88
CA GLY A 171 13.34 3.98 7.10
C GLY A 171 14.32 4.59 8.11
N VAL A 172 15.05 5.65 7.73
CA VAL A 172 16.01 6.31 8.62
C VAL A 172 15.37 7.55 9.23
N ALA A 173 15.35 7.59 10.56
CA ALA A 173 14.83 8.74 11.29
C ALA A 173 15.76 9.95 11.14
N ASN A 174 15.17 11.13 11.01
CA ASN A 174 15.91 12.38 11.10
C ASN A 174 16.09 12.76 12.56
N TYR A 175 17.34 12.83 13.00
CA TYR A 175 17.68 13.30 14.34
C TYR A 175 17.59 14.84 14.40
N MET A 176 17.16 15.35 15.56
CA MET A 176 17.00 16.79 15.77
C MET A 176 18.32 17.49 16.09
N GLY A 177 19.37 16.73 16.46
CA GLY A 177 20.67 17.25 16.89
C GLY A 177 20.63 17.95 18.26
N ILE A 178 19.75 17.49 19.15
CA ILE A 178 19.62 18.04 20.51
C ILE A 178 20.31 17.16 21.54
N PRO A 179 20.84 17.74 22.66
CA PRO A 179 21.46 16.97 23.71
C PRO A 179 20.50 15.96 24.32
N GLY A 180 20.96 14.70 24.42
CA GLY A 180 20.21 13.61 25.05
C GLY A 180 19.33 12.80 24.13
N GLU A 181 19.27 13.09 22.83
CA GLU A 181 18.48 12.28 21.89
C GLU A 181 19.00 10.86 21.68
N ASP A 182 20.28 10.61 22.04
CA ASP A 182 20.99 9.35 21.98
C ASP A 182 20.94 8.55 23.31
N LEU A 183 20.28 9.08 24.34
CA LEU A 183 20.20 8.43 25.65
C LEU A 183 19.32 7.18 25.59
N LYS A 184 19.68 6.19 26.41
CA LYS A 184 18.88 4.97 26.57
C LYS A 184 17.45 5.30 27.04
N GLY A 185 16.46 4.84 26.30
CA GLY A 185 15.04 5.10 26.57
C GLY A 185 14.46 6.28 25.77
N VAL A 186 15.30 6.96 24.99
CA VAL A 186 14.85 7.94 23.99
C VAL A 186 14.72 7.21 22.66
N TYR A 187 13.61 7.37 21.99
CA TYR A 187 13.28 6.73 20.71
C TYR A 187 12.83 7.78 19.71
N THR A 188 13.15 7.55 18.46
CA THR A 188 12.50 8.30 17.38
C THR A 188 11.03 7.89 17.25
N ALA A 189 10.20 8.72 16.64
CA ALA A 189 8.78 8.40 16.48
C ALA A 189 8.56 7.10 15.69
N SER A 190 9.34 6.87 14.64
CA SER A 190 9.26 5.65 13.82
C SER A 190 9.68 4.40 14.60
N GLU A 191 10.75 4.47 15.40
CA GLU A 191 11.17 3.36 16.27
C GLU A 191 10.12 3.04 17.35
N TYR A 192 9.52 4.08 17.92
CA TYR A 192 8.48 3.91 18.94
C TYR A 192 7.23 3.26 18.35
N LEU A 193 6.73 3.77 17.22
CA LEU A 193 5.52 3.25 16.56
C LEU A 193 5.73 1.81 16.01
N ALA A 194 6.94 1.47 15.56
CA ALA A 194 7.23 0.11 15.11
C ALA A 194 7.36 -0.90 16.26
N LYS A 195 7.62 -0.43 17.49
CA LYS A 195 7.85 -1.29 18.64
C LYS A 195 6.59 -1.55 19.47
N TYR A 196 5.64 -0.64 19.45
CA TYR A 196 4.42 -0.68 20.26
C TYR A 196 3.16 -0.59 19.40
#